data_c7ad98acd9c3b4b0e8b816ab7e68891b
#
_entry.id   c7ad98acd9c3b4b0e8b816ab7e68891b
#
_cell.length_a   1.000
_cell.length_b   1.000
_cell.length_c   1.000
_cell.angle_alpha   90.00
_cell.angle_beta   90.00
_cell.angle_gamma   90.00
#
_symmetry.space_group_name_H-M   'P 1'
#
loop_
_entity.id
_entity.type
_entity.pdbx_description
1 polymer ?
#
loop_
_entity_poly.entity_id
_entity_poly.type
_entity_poly.pdbx_seq_one_letter_code
_entity_poly.pdbx_strand_id
1 'polypeptide(L)'
;MDAPTREYVERYLPEDAVLTAARARGAELGCVPIGSGGGAALRFLAAALQAKAVVEIGTGAGVGALYLLSGMPAAGVLTSIDVEPEHQRAARVAFAEAGIAVSRTRLIMGQALEVLPRLTDGAYDLVFVDAAKSEYPKYLAEGVRLLRPGGVIAFDNVLWHGRVVDPAHRDPDTVAMRDVARSVREDDRLVPVILPLGDGLLVAAKVG
;
A
#
# COMPACT_ATOMS: atom_id res chain seq x y z
N MET A 1 17.84 13.10 7.06
CA MET A 1 16.84 13.58 8.05
C MET A 1 17.19 12.94 9.38
N ASP A 2 17.35 13.73 10.42
CA ASP A 2 17.62 13.22 11.78
C ASP A 2 16.36 12.61 12.41
N ALA A 3 16.52 11.91 13.55
CA ALA A 3 15.43 11.20 14.20
C ALA A 3 14.28 12.14 14.66
N PRO A 4 14.55 13.30 15.29
CA PRO A 4 13.48 14.23 15.69
C PRO A 4 12.67 14.78 14.51
N THR A 5 13.34 15.14 13.43
CA THR A 5 12.67 15.63 12.21
C THR A 5 11.80 14.53 11.57
N ARG A 6 12.29 13.29 11.56
CA ARG A 6 11.51 12.14 11.07
C ARG A 6 10.26 11.93 11.93
N GLU A 7 10.42 11.95 13.25
CA GLU A 7 9.29 11.81 14.17
C GLU A 7 8.24 12.92 13.98
N TYR A 8 8.67 14.16 13.76
CA TYR A 8 7.78 15.27 13.45
C TYR A 8 6.96 15.01 12.17
N VAL A 9 7.61 14.55 11.11
CA VAL A 9 6.94 14.24 9.83
C VAL A 9 5.94 13.10 10.01
N GLU A 10 6.32 12.02 10.71
CA GLU A 10 5.44 10.88 10.96
C GLU A 10 4.22 11.27 11.81
N ARG A 11 4.36 12.23 12.72
CA ARG A 11 3.27 12.69 13.60
C ARG A 11 2.57 13.95 13.12
N TYR A 12 2.89 14.45 11.94
CA TYR A 12 2.31 15.70 11.42
C TYR A 12 0.78 15.65 11.34
N LEU A 13 0.22 14.51 10.95
CA LEU A 13 -1.22 14.25 11.00
C LEU A 13 -1.50 13.19 12.07
N PRO A 14 -2.17 13.54 13.17
CA PRO A 14 -2.53 12.58 14.20
C PRO A 14 -3.56 11.58 13.68
N GLU A 15 -3.38 10.30 14.05
CA GLU A 15 -4.37 9.26 13.80
C GLU A 15 -5.56 9.42 14.73
N ASP A 16 -6.76 9.21 14.20
CA ASP A 16 -7.99 9.17 14.99
C ASP A 16 -8.12 7.87 15.81
N ALA A 17 -9.18 7.77 16.58
CA ALA A 17 -9.43 6.62 17.45
C ALA A 17 -9.61 5.32 16.64
N VAL A 18 -10.20 5.38 15.44
CA VAL A 18 -10.43 4.21 14.59
C VAL A 18 -9.12 3.67 14.02
N LEU A 19 -8.27 4.54 13.48
CA LEU A 19 -6.92 4.17 13.00
C LEU A 19 -6.07 3.59 14.13
N THR A 20 -6.09 4.23 15.31
CA THR A 20 -5.38 3.76 16.50
C THR A 20 -5.86 2.36 16.91
N ALA A 21 -7.17 2.11 16.94
CA ALA A 21 -7.74 0.82 17.29
C ALA A 21 -7.43 -0.25 16.22
N ALA A 22 -7.47 0.10 14.93
CA ALA A 22 -7.10 -0.81 13.84
C ALA A 22 -5.62 -1.21 13.93
N ARG A 23 -4.74 -0.27 14.26
CA ARG A 23 -3.31 -0.52 14.45
C ARG A 23 -3.05 -1.44 15.64
N ALA A 24 -3.76 -1.25 16.77
CA ALA A 24 -3.67 -2.13 17.93
C ALA A 24 -4.11 -3.57 17.59
N ARG A 25 -5.24 -3.74 16.90
CA ARG A 25 -5.68 -5.06 16.41
C ARG A 25 -4.67 -5.70 15.45
N GLY A 26 -4.05 -4.89 14.57
CA GLY A 26 -2.98 -5.37 13.69
C GLY A 26 -1.78 -5.92 14.47
N ALA A 27 -1.35 -5.21 15.51
CA ALA A 27 -0.25 -5.67 16.37
C ALA A 27 -0.57 -7.00 17.07
N GLU A 28 -1.81 -7.19 17.56
CA GLU A 28 -2.27 -8.45 18.15
C GLU A 28 -2.23 -9.62 17.14
N LEU A 29 -2.44 -9.34 15.87
CA LEU A 29 -2.40 -10.32 14.76
C LEU A 29 -1.01 -10.48 14.13
N GLY A 30 0.00 -9.78 14.65
CA GLY A 30 1.35 -9.80 14.09
C GLY A 30 1.53 -9.01 12.80
N CYS A 31 0.57 -8.15 12.43
CA CYS A 31 0.71 -7.23 11.30
C CYS A 31 1.64 -6.08 11.64
N VAL A 32 2.40 -5.63 10.66
CA VAL A 32 3.18 -4.39 10.71
C VAL A 32 2.59 -3.43 9.68
N PRO A 33 1.55 -2.66 10.03
CA PRO A 33 0.89 -1.78 9.09
C PRO A 33 1.75 -0.57 8.75
N ILE A 34 1.51 0.00 7.57
CA ILE A 34 2.16 1.24 7.11
C ILE A 34 2.17 2.33 8.20
N GLY A 35 3.28 3.05 8.33
CA GLY A 35 3.44 4.18 9.25
C GLY A 35 2.46 5.32 8.96
N SER A 36 2.27 6.22 9.94
CA SER A 36 1.32 7.33 9.81
C SER A 36 1.70 8.31 8.69
N GLY A 37 2.99 8.58 8.49
CA GLY A 37 3.49 9.41 7.39
C GLY A 37 3.22 8.76 6.02
N GLY A 38 3.50 7.46 5.88
CA GLY A 38 3.21 6.70 4.68
C GLY A 38 1.70 6.61 4.40
N GLY A 39 0.89 6.36 5.44
CA GLY A 39 -0.57 6.38 5.34
C GLY A 39 -1.11 7.74 4.88
N ALA A 40 -0.58 8.85 5.44
CA ALA A 40 -0.93 10.20 5.00
C ALA A 40 -0.58 10.44 3.52
N ALA A 41 0.55 9.91 3.03
CA ALA A 41 0.91 9.96 1.62
C ALA A 41 -0.08 9.16 0.75
N LEU A 42 -0.51 7.97 1.17
CA LEU A 42 -1.54 7.19 0.46
C LEU A 42 -2.86 7.96 0.37
N ARG A 43 -3.30 8.57 1.48
CA ARG A 43 -4.49 9.43 1.51
C ARG A 43 -4.37 10.61 0.54
N PHE A 44 -3.21 11.27 0.54
CA PHE A 44 -2.94 12.40 -0.38
C PHE A 44 -3.00 11.94 -1.84
N LEU A 45 -2.35 10.80 -2.18
CA LEU A 45 -2.36 10.26 -3.54
C LEU A 45 -3.79 9.90 -3.99
N ALA A 46 -4.56 9.22 -3.14
CA ALA A 46 -5.95 8.88 -3.44
C ALA A 46 -6.81 10.14 -3.69
N ALA A 47 -6.61 11.21 -2.90
CA ALA A 47 -7.31 12.46 -3.06
C ALA A 47 -6.86 13.23 -4.32
N ALA A 48 -5.54 13.33 -4.57
CA ALA A 48 -4.99 14.03 -5.74
C ALA A 48 -5.40 13.38 -7.06
N LEU A 49 -5.45 12.03 -7.10
CA LEU A 49 -5.91 11.26 -8.25
C LEU A 49 -7.44 11.26 -8.39
N GLN A 50 -8.20 11.72 -7.39
CA GLN A 50 -9.64 11.47 -7.29
C GLN A 50 -9.96 9.98 -7.52
N ALA A 51 -9.18 9.11 -6.87
CA ALA A 51 -9.13 7.68 -7.14
C ALA A 51 -10.48 7.01 -6.85
N LYS A 52 -11.10 6.42 -7.87
CA LYS A 52 -12.41 5.73 -7.77
C LYS A 52 -12.27 4.22 -7.70
N ALA A 53 -11.19 3.68 -8.24
CA ALA A 53 -10.91 2.25 -8.24
C ALA A 53 -9.47 2.02 -7.72
N VAL A 54 -9.36 1.42 -6.54
CA VAL A 54 -8.07 1.19 -5.87
C VAL A 54 -7.92 -0.30 -5.58
N VAL A 55 -6.70 -0.82 -5.76
CA VAL A 55 -6.31 -2.17 -5.32
C VAL A 55 -5.29 -2.05 -4.20
N GLU A 56 -5.48 -2.80 -3.13
CA GLU A 56 -4.53 -3.00 -2.04
C GLU A 56 -4.14 -4.47 -1.97
N ILE A 57 -2.84 -4.74 -1.91
CA ILE A 57 -2.26 -6.07 -1.74
C ILE A 57 -1.65 -6.13 -0.35
N GLY A 58 -2.28 -6.90 0.55
CA GLY A 58 -2.02 -6.92 1.98
C GLY A 58 -3.03 -6.05 2.74
N THR A 59 -4.15 -6.65 3.17
CA THR A 59 -5.20 -5.95 3.93
C THR A 59 -4.77 -5.65 5.36
N GLY A 60 -4.08 -6.62 6.01
CA GLY A 60 -3.81 -6.55 7.43
C GLY A 60 -5.08 -6.24 8.24
N ALA A 61 -4.94 -5.43 9.28
CA ALA A 61 -6.09 -4.96 10.07
C ALA A 61 -6.83 -3.75 9.45
N GLY A 62 -6.53 -3.40 8.18
CA GLY A 62 -7.23 -2.37 7.43
C GLY A 62 -6.66 -0.96 7.57
N VAL A 63 -5.48 -0.77 8.15
CA VAL A 63 -4.89 0.57 8.35
C VAL A 63 -4.61 1.27 7.00
N GLY A 64 -3.94 0.60 6.05
CA GLY A 64 -3.69 1.14 4.71
C GLY A 64 -4.99 1.47 3.99
N ALA A 65 -5.95 0.55 4.05
CA ALA A 65 -7.29 0.73 3.48
C ALA A 65 -8.02 1.95 4.04
N LEU A 66 -7.96 2.21 5.36
CA LEU A 66 -8.58 3.37 5.99
C LEU A 66 -8.00 4.68 5.46
N TYR A 67 -6.68 4.77 5.33
CA TYR A 67 -6.03 5.93 4.73
C TYR A 67 -6.45 6.14 3.28
N LEU A 68 -6.43 5.09 2.46
CA LEU A 68 -6.86 5.15 1.05
C LEU A 68 -8.33 5.62 0.95
N LEU A 69 -9.25 4.96 1.67
CA LEU A 69 -10.68 5.27 1.65
C LEU A 69 -11.00 6.68 2.13
N SER A 70 -10.21 7.23 3.07
CA SER A 70 -10.37 8.60 3.55
C SER A 70 -9.94 9.66 2.53
N GLY A 71 -9.08 9.30 1.56
CA GLY A 71 -8.68 10.17 0.44
C GLY A 71 -9.55 10.00 -0.80
N MET A 72 -10.22 8.86 -0.95
CA MET A 72 -11.05 8.54 -2.12
C MET A 72 -12.38 9.30 -2.10
N PRO A 73 -12.95 9.63 -3.28
CA PRO A 73 -14.33 10.11 -3.39
C PRO A 73 -15.34 9.12 -2.77
N ALA A 74 -16.50 9.60 -2.33
CA ALA A 74 -17.53 8.78 -1.68
C ALA A 74 -18.01 7.59 -2.55
N ALA A 75 -17.98 7.71 -3.87
CA ALA A 75 -18.34 6.66 -4.82
C ALA A 75 -17.16 5.71 -5.13
N GLY A 76 -15.98 5.95 -4.58
CA GLY A 76 -14.80 5.12 -4.83
C GLY A 76 -14.89 3.76 -4.14
N VAL A 77 -14.34 2.73 -4.79
CA VAL A 77 -14.31 1.34 -4.32
C VAL A 77 -12.87 0.88 -4.17
N LEU A 78 -12.55 0.37 -2.99
CA LEU A 78 -11.29 -0.30 -2.69
C LEU A 78 -11.46 -1.82 -2.80
N THR A 79 -10.62 -2.47 -3.59
CA THR A 79 -10.43 -3.93 -3.58
C THR A 79 -9.18 -4.24 -2.79
N SER A 80 -9.31 -4.98 -1.68
CA SER A 80 -8.18 -5.34 -0.82
C SER A 80 -8.07 -6.86 -0.70
N ILE A 81 -6.84 -7.38 -0.85
CA ILE A 81 -6.55 -8.80 -0.98
C ILE A 81 -5.63 -9.21 0.17
N ASP A 82 -6.00 -10.30 0.87
CA ASP A 82 -5.18 -10.89 1.92
C ASP A 82 -5.40 -12.40 1.98
N VAL A 83 -4.38 -13.14 2.41
CA VAL A 83 -4.45 -14.59 2.59
C VAL A 83 -5.00 -14.98 3.96
N GLU A 84 -4.92 -14.07 4.95
CA GLU A 84 -5.27 -14.34 6.33
C GLU A 84 -6.73 -13.94 6.64
N PRO A 85 -7.61 -14.88 6.98
CA PRO A 85 -9.01 -14.56 7.27
C PRO A 85 -9.18 -13.67 8.50
N GLU A 86 -8.28 -13.75 9.50
CA GLU A 86 -8.33 -12.91 10.69
C GLU A 86 -8.01 -11.46 10.37
N HIS A 87 -7.06 -11.20 9.45
CA HIS A 87 -6.78 -9.87 8.95
C HIS A 87 -8.03 -9.23 8.34
N GLN A 88 -8.69 -9.94 7.45
CA GLN A 88 -9.91 -9.41 6.82
C GLN A 88 -11.07 -9.24 7.81
N ARG A 89 -11.16 -10.05 8.88
CA ARG A 89 -12.16 -9.82 9.95
C ARG A 89 -11.85 -8.52 10.69
N ALA A 90 -10.58 -8.32 11.08
CA ALA A 90 -10.15 -7.11 11.76
C ALA A 90 -10.38 -5.85 10.90
N ALA A 91 -10.09 -5.93 9.59
CA ALA A 91 -10.35 -4.85 8.64
C ALA A 91 -11.85 -4.52 8.54
N ARG A 92 -12.74 -5.53 8.48
CA ARG A 92 -14.20 -5.28 8.47
C ARG A 92 -14.67 -4.55 9.73
N VAL A 93 -14.12 -4.89 10.89
CA VAL A 93 -14.42 -4.18 12.15
C VAL A 93 -13.97 -2.71 12.04
N ALA A 94 -12.74 -2.47 11.58
CA ALA A 94 -12.20 -1.12 11.40
C ALA A 94 -13.04 -0.28 10.41
N PHE A 95 -13.49 -0.87 9.30
CA PHE A 95 -14.34 -0.18 8.32
C PHE A 95 -15.73 0.15 8.89
N ALA A 96 -16.32 -0.74 9.69
CA ALA A 96 -17.59 -0.48 10.35
C ALA A 96 -17.47 0.65 11.39
N GLU A 97 -16.40 0.65 12.19
CA GLU A 97 -16.10 1.71 13.17
C GLU A 97 -15.88 3.08 12.48
N ALA A 98 -15.27 3.07 11.28
CA ALA A 98 -15.09 4.26 10.45
C ALA A 98 -16.36 4.72 9.71
N GLY A 99 -17.47 3.99 9.83
CA GLY A 99 -18.72 4.29 9.11
C GLY A 99 -18.62 4.09 7.59
N ILE A 100 -17.67 3.28 7.12
CA ILE A 100 -17.48 3.02 5.69
C ILE A 100 -18.57 2.05 5.20
N ALA A 101 -19.31 2.47 4.17
CA ALA A 101 -20.33 1.62 3.56
C ALA A 101 -19.72 0.34 2.96
N VAL A 102 -20.35 -0.81 3.19
CA VAL A 102 -19.90 -2.12 2.68
C VAL A 102 -19.69 -2.10 1.15
N SER A 103 -20.49 -1.35 0.43
CA SER A 103 -20.38 -1.19 -1.03
C SER A 103 -19.08 -0.51 -1.49
N ARG A 104 -18.36 0.17 -0.59
CA ARG A 104 -17.08 0.82 -0.88
C ARG A 104 -15.87 -0.10 -0.73
N THR A 105 -16.05 -1.31 -0.21
CA THR A 105 -14.94 -2.24 0.05
C THR A 105 -15.23 -3.61 -0.53
N ARG A 106 -14.28 -4.16 -1.25
CA ARG A 106 -14.29 -5.53 -1.75
C ARG A 106 -13.11 -6.27 -1.15
N LEU A 107 -13.36 -7.01 -0.08
CA LEU A 107 -12.34 -7.85 0.56
C LEU A 107 -12.32 -9.22 -0.10
N ILE A 108 -11.17 -9.59 -0.67
CA ILE A 108 -10.95 -10.87 -1.37
C ILE A 108 -9.92 -11.66 -0.58
N MET A 109 -10.33 -12.84 -0.08
CA MET A 109 -9.43 -13.78 0.57
C MET A 109 -8.76 -14.66 -0.49
N GLY A 110 -7.43 -14.69 -0.48
CA GLY A 110 -6.64 -15.51 -1.39
C GLY A 110 -5.23 -14.96 -1.61
N GLN A 111 -4.41 -15.77 -2.28
CA GLN A 111 -3.08 -15.34 -2.70
C GLN A 111 -3.20 -14.26 -3.78
N ALA A 112 -2.48 -13.14 -3.60
CA ALA A 112 -2.63 -11.99 -4.50
C ALA A 112 -2.30 -12.37 -5.95
N LEU A 113 -1.26 -13.17 -6.20
CA LEU A 113 -0.89 -13.61 -7.54
C LEU A 113 -1.92 -14.54 -8.23
N GLU A 114 -2.87 -15.09 -7.48
CA GLU A 114 -4.00 -15.85 -8.04
C GLU A 114 -5.23 -14.97 -8.29
N VAL A 115 -5.35 -13.87 -7.53
CA VAL A 115 -6.48 -12.94 -7.61
C VAL A 115 -6.25 -11.86 -8.67
N LEU A 116 -5.06 -11.24 -8.66
CA LEU A 116 -4.73 -10.11 -9.54
C LEU A 116 -4.97 -10.40 -11.03
N PRO A 117 -4.64 -11.59 -11.59
CA PRO A 117 -4.90 -11.89 -13.00
C PRO A 117 -6.38 -11.87 -13.41
N ARG A 118 -7.30 -11.92 -12.43
CA ARG A 118 -8.75 -11.86 -12.66
C ARG A 118 -9.32 -10.45 -12.65
N LEU A 119 -8.49 -9.46 -12.28
CA LEU A 119 -8.86 -8.06 -12.25
C LEU A 119 -8.66 -7.42 -13.63
N THR A 120 -9.47 -6.40 -13.92
CA THR A 120 -9.53 -5.76 -15.23
C THR A 120 -8.31 -4.90 -15.52
N ASP A 121 -7.70 -5.06 -16.68
CA ASP A 121 -6.57 -4.25 -17.17
C ASP A 121 -6.95 -2.78 -17.30
N GLY A 122 -6.05 -1.89 -16.94
CA GLY A 122 -6.18 -0.45 -17.15
C GLY A 122 -7.37 0.20 -16.44
N ALA A 123 -7.93 -0.44 -15.41
CA ALA A 123 -9.17 -0.01 -14.77
C ALA A 123 -8.96 0.68 -13.40
N TYR A 124 -7.72 0.71 -12.89
CA TYR A 124 -7.46 1.18 -11.54
C TYR A 124 -6.66 2.47 -11.52
N ASP A 125 -7.01 3.34 -10.58
CA ASP A 125 -6.37 4.64 -10.36
C ASP A 125 -5.13 4.52 -9.50
N LEU A 126 -5.15 3.59 -8.52
CA LEU A 126 -4.07 3.39 -7.58
C LEU A 126 -3.96 1.91 -7.20
N VAL A 127 -2.71 1.41 -7.14
CA VAL A 127 -2.36 0.09 -6.61
C VAL A 127 -1.41 0.30 -5.44
N PHE A 128 -1.75 -0.21 -4.26
CA PHE A 128 -0.89 -0.20 -3.07
C PHE A 128 -0.43 -1.61 -2.72
N VAL A 129 0.85 -1.78 -2.43
CA VAL A 129 1.48 -3.07 -2.17
C VAL A 129 2.18 -3.06 -0.81
N ASP A 130 1.66 -3.87 0.11
CA ASP A 130 2.23 -4.10 1.43
C ASP A 130 1.96 -5.55 1.88
N ALA A 131 2.58 -6.51 1.20
CA ALA A 131 2.41 -7.94 1.43
C ALA A 131 3.76 -8.68 1.43
N ALA A 132 3.81 -9.92 0.93
CA ALA A 132 5.02 -10.75 0.87
C ALA A 132 6.11 -10.08 0.02
N LYS A 133 7.21 -9.68 0.65
CA LYS A 133 8.26 -8.85 0.04
C LYS A 133 8.96 -9.55 -1.14
N SER A 134 9.19 -10.86 -1.02
CA SER A 134 9.77 -11.68 -2.11
C SER A 134 8.94 -11.71 -3.40
N GLU A 135 7.66 -11.34 -3.33
CA GLU A 135 6.74 -11.31 -4.49
C GLU A 135 6.61 -9.91 -5.14
N TYR A 136 7.21 -8.86 -4.57
CA TYR A 136 7.10 -7.48 -5.07
C TYR A 136 7.40 -7.32 -6.57
N PRO A 137 8.43 -7.96 -7.16
CA PRO A 137 8.63 -7.87 -8.60
C PRO A 137 7.47 -8.41 -9.44
N LYS A 138 6.76 -9.44 -8.95
CA LYS A 138 5.57 -9.97 -9.61
C LYS A 138 4.36 -9.06 -9.42
N TYR A 139 4.20 -8.46 -8.23
CA TYR A 139 3.17 -7.47 -7.97
C TYR A 139 3.35 -6.21 -8.82
N LEU A 140 4.60 -5.82 -9.13
CA LEU A 140 4.87 -4.72 -10.06
C LEU A 140 4.28 -5.00 -11.45
N ALA A 141 4.54 -6.19 -12.01
CA ALA A 141 4.04 -6.55 -13.34
C ALA A 141 2.50 -6.47 -13.40
N GLU A 142 1.83 -7.06 -12.40
CA GLU A 142 0.37 -7.01 -12.29
C GLU A 142 -0.13 -5.58 -12.04
N GLY A 143 0.51 -4.84 -11.13
CA GLY A 143 0.11 -3.46 -10.83
C GLY A 143 0.17 -2.54 -12.05
N VAL A 144 1.24 -2.63 -12.83
CA VAL A 144 1.37 -1.85 -14.08
C VAL A 144 0.29 -2.24 -15.10
N ARG A 145 -0.06 -3.53 -15.21
CA ARG A 145 -1.16 -4.00 -16.07
C ARG A 145 -2.50 -3.41 -15.63
N LEU A 146 -2.79 -3.43 -14.33
CA LEU A 146 -4.05 -2.99 -13.75
C LEU A 146 -4.24 -1.47 -13.82
N LEU A 147 -3.17 -0.69 -13.74
CA LEU A 147 -3.24 0.77 -13.74
C LEU A 147 -3.66 1.31 -15.10
N ARG A 148 -4.58 2.27 -15.08
CA ARG A 148 -4.81 3.15 -16.24
C ARG A 148 -3.64 4.11 -16.47
N PRO A 149 -3.50 4.72 -17.65
CA PRO A 149 -2.60 5.87 -17.82
C PRO A 149 -2.90 6.97 -16.79
N GLY A 150 -1.85 7.54 -16.18
CA GLY A 150 -1.95 8.50 -15.08
C GLY A 150 -2.31 7.88 -13.72
N GLY A 151 -2.47 6.56 -13.63
CA GLY A 151 -2.61 5.86 -12.35
C GLY A 151 -1.28 5.71 -11.62
N VAL A 152 -1.32 5.36 -10.33
CA VAL A 152 -0.13 5.31 -9.47
C VAL A 152 -0.01 3.93 -8.80
N ILE A 153 1.21 3.39 -8.75
CA ILE A 153 1.56 2.27 -7.90
C ILE A 153 2.42 2.73 -6.74
N ALA A 154 2.16 2.20 -5.54
CA ALA A 154 2.93 2.49 -4.34
C ALA A 154 3.34 1.19 -3.64
N PHE A 155 4.60 1.10 -3.21
CA PHE A 155 5.16 -0.04 -2.47
C PHE A 155 5.68 0.43 -1.12
N ASP A 156 5.24 -0.21 -0.04
CA ASP A 156 5.79 0.06 1.29
C ASP A 156 7.07 -0.74 1.56
N ASN A 157 7.86 -0.28 2.53
CA ASN A 157 9.09 -0.90 3.06
C ASN A 157 10.23 -1.08 2.04
N VAL A 158 10.32 -0.23 1.02
CA VAL A 158 11.35 -0.41 -0.02
C VAL A 158 12.78 -0.15 0.44
N LEU A 159 12.97 0.49 1.61
CA LEU A 159 14.28 0.67 2.22
C LEU A 159 14.70 -0.54 3.06
N TRP A 160 13.74 -1.36 3.47
CA TRP A 160 13.92 -2.63 4.19
C TRP A 160 14.91 -2.50 5.36
N HIS A 161 14.60 -1.58 6.29
CA HIS A 161 15.44 -1.25 7.45
C HIS A 161 16.87 -0.83 7.08
N GLY A 162 17.04 -0.19 5.91
CA GLY A 162 18.32 0.22 5.37
C GLY A 162 19.16 -0.91 4.76
N ARG A 163 18.67 -2.17 4.74
CA ARG A 163 19.41 -3.31 4.18
C ARG A 163 19.65 -3.19 2.67
N VAL A 164 18.78 -2.48 1.96
CA VAL A 164 18.91 -2.31 0.50
C VAL A 164 20.20 -1.59 0.08
N VAL A 165 20.78 -0.75 0.95
CA VAL A 165 22.01 0.00 0.64
C VAL A 165 23.29 -0.79 0.95
N ASP A 166 23.19 -1.87 1.72
CA ASP A 166 24.34 -2.71 2.06
C ASP A 166 24.38 -3.97 1.18
N PRO A 167 25.35 -4.10 0.26
CA PRO A 167 25.44 -5.25 -0.67
C PRO A 167 25.69 -6.59 0.03
N ALA A 168 26.07 -6.60 1.31
CA ALA A 168 26.25 -7.81 2.10
C ALA A 168 24.91 -8.50 2.41
N HIS A 169 23.80 -7.75 2.50
CA HIS A 169 22.46 -8.32 2.69
C HIS A 169 21.95 -8.93 1.39
N ARG A 170 21.81 -10.26 1.37
CA ARG A 170 21.42 -11.06 0.19
C ARG A 170 20.24 -12.00 0.48
N ASP A 171 19.51 -11.77 1.56
CA ASP A 171 18.28 -12.50 1.83
C ASP A 171 17.23 -12.20 0.74
N PRO A 172 16.29 -13.15 0.49
CA PRO A 172 15.34 -13.03 -0.63
C PRO A 172 14.54 -11.74 -0.63
N ASP A 173 14.12 -11.25 0.54
CA ASP A 173 13.33 -10.03 0.65
C ASP A 173 14.15 -8.78 0.30
N THR A 174 15.40 -8.68 0.81
CA THR A 174 16.31 -7.57 0.46
C THR A 174 16.61 -7.54 -1.04
N VAL A 175 16.82 -8.71 -1.65
CA VAL A 175 17.04 -8.81 -3.10
C VAL A 175 15.79 -8.35 -3.85
N ALA A 176 14.61 -8.82 -3.46
CA ALA A 176 13.35 -8.43 -4.09
C ALA A 176 13.08 -6.91 -3.99
N MET A 177 13.40 -6.29 -2.84
CA MET A 177 13.29 -4.82 -2.69
C MET A 177 14.21 -4.06 -3.64
N ARG A 178 15.46 -4.51 -3.81
CA ARG A 178 16.37 -3.92 -4.80
C ARG A 178 15.88 -4.12 -6.22
N ASP A 179 15.39 -5.31 -6.52
CA ASP A 179 14.91 -5.66 -7.85
C ASP A 179 13.67 -4.84 -8.22
N VAL A 180 12.68 -4.70 -7.33
CA VAL A 180 11.50 -3.87 -7.62
C VAL A 180 11.89 -2.40 -7.79
N ALA A 181 12.76 -1.85 -6.93
CA ALA A 181 13.20 -0.46 -7.06
C ALA A 181 13.96 -0.21 -8.37
N ARG A 182 14.80 -1.17 -8.80
CA ARG A 182 15.50 -1.12 -10.08
C ARG A 182 14.52 -1.22 -11.24
N SER A 183 13.63 -2.21 -11.23
CA SER A 183 12.66 -2.43 -12.31
C SER A 183 11.73 -1.24 -12.50
N VAL A 184 11.26 -0.62 -11.40
CA VAL A 184 10.44 0.60 -11.47
C VAL A 184 11.22 1.77 -12.07
N ARG A 185 12.50 1.92 -11.73
CA ARG A 185 13.36 3.00 -12.25
C ARG A 185 13.68 2.82 -13.73
N GLU A 186 13.77 1.57 -14.21
CA GLU A 186 14.18 1.21 -15.57
C GLU A 186 12.98 1.02 -16.52
N ASP A 187 11.75 1.10 -16.01
CA ASP A 187 10.54 1.00 -16.84
C ASP A 187 10.13 2.37 -17.37
N ASP A 188 10.31 2.59 -18.67
CA ASP A 188 9.97 3.85 -19.35
C ASP A 188 8.49 4.24 -19.24
N ARG A 189 7.62 3.32 -18.83
CA ARG A 189 6.19 3.59 -18.59
C ARG A 189 5.93 4.21 -17.23
N LEU A 190 6.96 4.34 -16.37
CA LEU A 190 6.81 4.75 -14.97
C LEU A 190 7.64 5.99 -14.68
N VAL A 191 7.07 6.90 -13.89
CA VAL A 191 7.78 8.07 -13.33
C VAL A 191 7.89 7.86 -11.81
N PRO A 192 9.06 7.40 -11.31
CA PRO A 192 9.20 6.98 -9.93
C PRO A 192 9.70 8.07 -9.00
N VAL A 193 9.39 7.89 -7.69
CA VAL A 193 10.02 8.58 -6.58
C VAL A 193 10.06 7.67 -5.36
N ILE A 194 11.12 7.75 -4.54
CA ILE A 194 11.14 7.16 -3.19
C ILE A 194 10.92 8.28 -2.20
N LEU A 195 9.85 8.18 -1.42
CA LEU A 195 9.55 9.06 -0.31
C LEU A 195 10.16 8.47 0.97
N PRO A 196 10.96 9.23 1.74
CA PRO A 196 11.61 8.72 2.96
C PRO A 196 10.64 8.77 4.17
N LEU A 197 9.46 8.15 4.01
CA LEU A 197 8.42 8.00 5.02
C LEU A 197 8.44 6.56 5.54
N GLY A 198 8.31 6.37 6.86
CA GLY A 198 8.40 5.04 7.45
C GLY A 198 9.68 4.31 7.07
N ASP A 199 9.53 3.10 6.52
CA ASP A 199 10.63 2.29 5.95
C ASP A 199 10.77 2.45 4.42
N GLY A 200 10.39 3.62 3.91
CA GLY A 200 10.47 4.02 2.50
C GLY A 200 9.25 3.63 1.68
N LEU A 201 8.60 4.63 1.11
CA LEU A 201 7.46 4.46 0.19
C LEU A 201 7.93 4.74 -1.24
N LEU A 202 8.05 3.70 -2.07
CA LEU A 202 8.30 3.85 -3.51
C LEU A 202 6.97 4.11 -4.21
N VAL A 203 6.89 5.21 -4.93
CA VAL A 203 5.70 5.61 -5.68
C VAL A 203 6.07 5.80 -7.14
N ALA A 204 5.25 5.31 -8.07
CA ALA A 204 5.46 5.55 -9.48
C ALA A 204 4.13 5.82 -10.20
N ALA A 205 4.13 6.89 -11.02
CA ALA A 205 3.01 7.20 -11.90
C ALA A 205 3.18 6.49 -13.24
N LYS A 206 2.12 5.84 -13.74
CA LYS A 206 2.12 5.24 -15.07
C LYS A 206 1.87 6.32 -16.12
N VAL A 207 2.82 6.50 -17.01
CA VAL A 207 2.66 7.35 -18.20
C VAL A 207 2.15 6.55 -19.37
N GLY A 208 1.36 7.16 -20.22
CA GLY A 208 0.66 6.77 -21.43
C GLY A 208 0.81 5.40 -22.00
#